data_02851c4d9111d773759e489cdcaa0318
#
_entry.id   02851c4d9111d773759e489cdcaa0318
#
_cell.length_a   1.000
_cell.length_b   1.000
_cell.length_c   1.000
_cell.angle_alpha   90.00
_cell.angle_beta   90.00
_cell.angle_gamma   90.00
#
_symmetry.space_group_name_H-M   'P 1'
#
loop_
_entity.id
_entity.type
_entity.pdbx_description
1 polymer ?
#
loop_
_entity_poly.entity_id
_entity_poly.type
_entity_poly.pdbx_seq_one_letter_code
_entity_poly.pdbx_strand_id
1 'polypeptide(L)'
;MDGTILVADDDRTIRAVLTQALTRAGCKVRATGSIETLWRWIDEGDGDVVISDVNLPDGDGLEMLPAIKRKRKDLPVIIISAQNTVITAIKASELGAYDYLPKPFDLKKLLSKVNKALSNQGSNNNIIQQDGAVDQELPLIGSSPLMQDVYRFLARVLHTDLSTIITGESGTGKDLLAHTMHDLGSRAPMDFVRINISSSNIDKIEGTLIGGKEDLNISPALKSSTIYFDEISEMSDETQLQLLDLLRSDAVISKNYRFISSSRLSLQNLISQGIIREDLFYRLNVVNINLPPLRDRVGDIPDLTKHFLQQSALSGMPKKVISAKAIQLLQNAPWAGNIRELENFINSLVVLISDEEIIPIHVEENLNLIPSVNSNELDADNGKLSSSVEKHIKRYFDLHGDSLPPPGLYNRILKEIELPLIALSLSATRGNQIKTSELLGINRNTLRKEIKDLDIVVTRSKKMM
;
A
#
# COMPACT_ATOMS: atom_id res chain seq x y z
N MET A 1 -28.83 -21.28 -7.32
CA MET A 1 -27.71 -21.74 -8.15
C MET A 1 -28.02 -23.16 -8.58
N ASP A 2 -27.85 -23.50 -9.84
CA ASP A 2 -28.03 -24.89 -10.30
C ASP A 2 -26.71 -25.31 -10.97
N GLY A 3 -26.14 -26.42 -10.49
CA GLY A 3 -24.88 -26.96 -11.00
C GLY A 3 -24.22 -27.92 -10.01
N THR A 4 -23.30 -28.74 -10.53
CA THR A 4 -22.52 -29.69 -9.77
C THR A 4 -21.14 -29.12 -9.46
N ILE A 5 -20.81 -29.02 -8.14
CA ILE A 5 -19.53 -28.48 -7.67
C ILE A 5 -18.67 -29.62 -7.16
N LEU A 6 -17.46 -29.74 -7.67
CA LEU A 6 -16.45 -30.66 -7.18
C LEU A 6 -15.56 -29.93 -6.16
N VAL A 7 -15.42 -30.48 -4.95
CA VAL A 7 -14.62 -29.88 -3.87
C VAL A 7 -13.51 -30.85 -3.51
N ALA A 8 -12.26 -30.39 -3.53
CA ALA A 8 -11.10 -31.13 -3.04
C ALA A 8 -10.36 -30.30 -1.99
N ASP A 9 -10.26 -30.81 -0.78
CA ASP A 9 -9.58 -30.18 0.37
C ASP A 9 -9.18 -31.28 1.36
N ASP A 10 -8.03 -31.22 1.97
CA ASP A 10 -7.56 -32.23 2.93
C ASP A 10 -8.26 -32.12 4.30
N ASP A 11 -8.73 -30.90 4.66
CA ASP A 11 -9.41 -30.64 5.91
C ASP A 11 -10.90 -31.04 5.83
N ARG A 12 -11.28 -32.01 6.65
CA ARG A 12 -12.67 -32.50 6.76
C ARG A 12 -13.65 -31.41 7.19
N THR A 13 -13.21 -30.48 8.02
CA THR A 13 -14.02 -29.37 8.52
C THR A 13 -14.36 -28.40 7.40
N ILE A 14 -13.36 -28.03 6.60
CA ILE A 14 -13.53 -27.15 5.45
C ILE A 14 -14.44 -27.80 4.41
N ARG A 15 -14.21 -29.09 4.09
CA ARG A 15 -15.10 -29.83 3.18
C ARG A 15 -16.56 -29.83 3.65
N ALA A 16 -16.80 -30.06 4.95
CA ALA A 16 -18.15 -30.06 5.50
C ALA A 16 -18.82 -28.69 5.41
N VAL A 17 -18.09 -27.64 5.76
CA VAL A 17 -18.57 -26.23 5.68
C VAL A 17 -18.89 -25.85 4.23
N LEU A 18 -17.99 -26.15 3.29
CA LEU A 18 -18.18 -25.86 1.86
C LEU A 18 -19.38 -26.64 1.31
N THR A 19 -19.48 -27.94 1.60
CA THR A 19 -20.60 -28.77 1.17
C THR A 19 -21.92 -28.19 1.67
N GLN A 20 -22.00 -27.87 2.96
CA GLN A 20 -23.22 -27.31 3.56
C GLN A 20 -23.61 -25.96 2.93
N ALA A 21 -22.64 -25.06 2.74
CA ALA A 21 -22.89 -23.73 2.18
C ALA A 21 -23.36 -23.80 0.71
N LEU A 22 -22.68 -24.61 -0.11
CA LEU A 22 -23.02 -24.77 -1.52
C LEU A 22 -24.35 -25.52 -1.74
N THR A 23 -24.63 -26.52 -0.91
CA THR A 23 -25.93 -27.25 -0.96
C THR A 23 -27.08 -26.33 -0.55
N ARG A 24 -26.90 -25.48 0.47
CA ARG A 24 -27.90 -24.45 0.84
C ARG A 24 -28.12 -23.43 -0.27
N ALA A 25 -27.10 -23.16 -1.10
CA ALA A 25 -27.21 -22.29 -2.25
C ALA A 25 -27.86 -22.97 -3.48
N GLY A 26 -28.24 -24.27 -3.38
CA GLY A 26 -28.94 -25.02 -4.41
C GLY A 26 -28.02 -25.81 -5.36
N CYS A 27 -26.73 -25.95 -5.05
CA CYS A 27 -25.79 -26.74 -5.85
C CYS A 27 -25.74 -28.20 -5.42
N LYS A 28 -25.46 -29.11 -6.37
CA LYS A 28 -25.03 -30.47 -6.06
C LYS A 28 -23.54 -30.47 -5.74
N VAL A 29 -23.10 -31.11 -4.65
CA VAL A 29 -21.70 -31.08 -4.22
C VAL A 29 -21.14 -32.48 -4.11
N ARG A 30 -20.00 -32.73 -4.74
CA ARG A 30 -19.15 -33.91 -4.51
C ARG A 30 -17.85 -33.45 -3.86
N ALA A 31 -17.51 -33.98 -2.70
CA ALA A 31 -16.35 -33.57 -1.91
C ALA A 31 -15.39 -34.73 -1.68
N THR A 32 -14.09 -34.47 -1.84
CA THR A 32 -13.00 -35.44 -1.65
C THR A 32 -11.83 -34.81 -0.93
N GLY A 33 -10.94 -35.63 -0.34
CA GLY A 33 -9.64 -35.21 0.18
C GLY A 33 -8.47 -35.65 -0.70
N SER A 34 -8.71 -36.12 -1.94
CA SER A 34 -7.70 -36.74 -2.80
C SER A 34 -7.80 -36.18 -4.24
N ILE A 35 -6.65 -35.87 -4.82
CA ILE A 35 -6.50 -35.46 -6.22
C ILE A 35 -6.96 -36.58 -7.15
N GLU A 36 -6.59 -37.82 -6.86
CA GLU A 36 -6.94 -38.97 -7.70
C GLU A 36 -8.46 -39.12 -7.86
N THR A 37 -9.20 -38.95 -6.78
CA THR A 37 -10.67 -39.01 -6.80
C THR A 37 -11.27 -37.83 -7.56
N LEU A 38 -10.74 -36.61 -7.35
CA LEU A 38 -11.15 -35.41 -8.08
C LEU A 38 -10.93 -35.62 -9.57
N TRP A 39 -9.76 -36.13 -9.95
CA TRP A 39 -9.37 -36.37 -11.34
C TRP A 39 -10.31 -37.35 -12.02
N ARG A 40 -10.66 -38.45 -11.35
CA ARG A 40 -11.63 -39.43 -11.88
C ARG A 40 -12.99 -38.80 -12.19
N TRP A 41 -13.51 -37.94 -11.30
CA TRP A 41 -14.77 -37.24 -11.56
C TRP A 41 -14.70 -36.27 -12.75
N ILE A 42 -13.56 -35.56 -12.88
CA ILE A 42 -13.34 -34.69 -14.04
C ILE A 42 -13.26 -35.52 -15.34
N ASP A 43 -12.67 -36.71 -15.27
CA ASP A 43 -12.55 -37.63 -16.41
C ASP A 43 -13.88 -38.23 -16.82
N GLU A 44 -14.75 -38.51 -15.85
CA GLU A 44 -16.13 -38.96 -16.08
C GLU A 44 -17.02 -37.85 -16.66
N GLY A 45 -16.52 -36.62 -16.76
CA GLY A 45 -17.27 -35.47 -17.26
C GLY A 45 -18.09 -34.74 -16.21
N ASP A 46 -17.96 -35.13 -14.93
CA ASP A 46 -18.70 -34.52 -13.83
C ASP A 46 -18.17 -33.11 -13.48
N GLY A 47 -19.06 -32.34 -12.85
CA GLY A 47 -18.76 -31.01 -12.32
C GLY A 47 -18.86 -29.87 -13.32
N ASP A 48 -19.49 -28.81 -12.88
CA ASP A 48 -19.61 -27.53 -13.57
C ASP A 48 -18.61 -26.49 -13.06
N VAL A 49 -18.16 -26.64 -11.80
CA VAL A 49 -17.11 -25.85 -11.17
C VAL A 49 -16.26 -26.75 -10.27
N VAL A 50 -14.97 -26.56 -10.26
CA VAL A 50 -14.03 -27.21 -9.33
C VAL A 50 -13.57 -26.21 -8.30
N ILE A 51 -13.51 -26.63 -7.04
CA ILE A 51 -12.89 -25.92 -5.92
C ILE A 51 -11.83 -26.85 -5.37
N SER A 52 -10.55 -26.46 -5.44
CA SER A 52 -9.43 -27.32 -5.00
C SER A 52 -8.49 -26.58 -4.06
N ASP A 53 -8.08 -27.26 -2.99
CA ASP A 53 -6.90 -26.82 -2.22
C ASP A 53 -5.63 -27.00 -3.06
N VAL A 54 -4.63 -26.18 -2.80
CA VAL A 54 -3.28 -26.33 -3.34
C VAL A 54 -2.61 -27.56 -2.76
N ASN A 55 -2.64 -27.73 -1.42
CA ASN A 55 -1.97 -28.80 -0.73
C ASN A 55 -2.94 -29.96 -0.46
N LEU A 56 -2.84 -31.00 -1.26
CA LEU A 56 -3.57 -32.25 -1.02
C LEU A 56 -2.58 -33.36 -0.70
N PRO A 57 -2.98 -34.39 0.07
CA PRO A 57 -2.07 -35.45 0.54
C PRO A 57 -1.35 -36.21 -0.56
N ASP A 58 -1.96 -36.26 -1.75
CA ASP A 58 -1.53 -37.00 -2.92
C ASP A 58 -0.97 -36.10 -4.05
N GLY A 59 -0.77 -34.77 -3.78
CA GLY A 59 -0.11 -33.88 -4.75
C GLY A 59 -0.49 -32.41 -4.62
N ASP A 60 -0.06 -31.61 -5.59
CA ASP A 60 -0.32 -30.18 -5.68
C ASP A 60 -1.52 -29.89 -6.59
N GLY A 61 -2.55 -29.24 -6.02
CA GLY A 61 -3.77 -28.84 -6.76
C GLY A 61 -3.50 -27.84 -7.89
N LEU A 62 -2.40 -27.08 -7.85
CA LEU A 62 -2.00 -26.16 -8.93
C LEU A 62 -1.46 -26.92 -10.15
N GLU A 63 -0.68 -27.99 -9.92
CA GLU A 63 -0.09 -28.78 -11.02
C GLU A 63 -1.16 -29.50 -11.86
N MET A 64 -2.36 -29.70 -11.31
CA MET A 64 -3.51 -30.25 -12.05
C MET A 64 -4.11 -29.29 -13.07
N LEU A 65 -4.02 -27.98 -12.85
CA LEU A 65 -4.72 -26.97 -13.66
C LEU A 65 -4.43 -27.10 -15.16
N PRO A 66 -3.16 -27.19 -15.63
CA PRO A 66 -2.88 -27.34 -17.06
C PRO A 66 -3.47 -28.61 -17.67
N ALA A 67 -3.52 -29.69 -16.89
CA ALA A 67 -4.09 -30.96 -17.33
C ALA A 67 -5.61 -30.89 -17.41
N ILE A 68 -6.28 -30.27 -16.43
CA ILE A 68 -7.72 -30.01 -16.47
C ILE A 68 -8.07 -29.14 -17.69
N LYS A 69 -7.33 -28.05 -17.90
CA LYS A 69 -7.57 -27.11 -19.00
C LYS A 69 -7.34 -27.72 -20.38
N ARG A 70 -6.40 -28.67 -20.52
CA ARG A 70 -6.23 -29.42 -21.76
C ARG A 70 -7.42 -30.32 -22.07
N LYS A 71 -8.04 -30.90 -21.04
CA LYS A 71 -9.14 -31.88 -21.21
C LYS A 71 -10.51 -31.20 -21.22
N ARG A 72 -10.75 -30.25 -20.34
CA ARG A 72 -12.01 -29.50 -20.21
C ARG A 72 -11.70 -28.00 -20.13
N LYS A 73 -11.48 -27.37 -21.27
CA LYS A 73 -11.03 -25.98 -21.42
C LYS A 73 -11.94 -24.99 -20.69
N ASP A 74 -13.24 -25.24 -20.73
CA ASP A 74 -14.25 -24.33 -20.18
C ASP A 74 -14.61 -24.61 -18.71
N LEU A 75 -14.02 -25.64 -18.07
CA LEU A 75 -14.29 -25.96 -16.68
C LEU A 75 -13.61 -24.92 -15.77
N PRO A 76 -14.38 -24.09 -15.03
CA PRO A 76 -13.82 -23.14 -14.11
C PRO A 76 -13.27 -23.85 -12.86
N VAL A 77 -12.02 -23.53 -12.51
CA VAL A 77 -11.35 -24.06 -11.32
C VAL A 77 -11.01 -22.91 -10.38
N ILE A 78 -11.56 -22.93 -9.18
CA ILE A 78 -11.27 -21.99 -8.10
C ILE A 78 -10.26 -22.67 -7.17
N ILE A 79 -9.11 -22.07 -6.98
CA ILE A 79 -8.08 -22.57 -6.07
C ILE A 79 -8.25 -21.93 -4.69
N ILE A 80 -8.16 -22.77 -3.65
CA ILE A 80 -8.12 -22.34 -2.24
C ILE A 80 -6.75 -22.71 -1.68
N SER A 81 -6.14 -21.84 -0.86
CA SER A 81 -4.84 -22.13 -0.29
C SER A 81 -4.64 -21.51 1.10
N ALA A 82 -3.98 -22.26 1.97
CA ALA A 82 -3.47 -21.74 3.24
C ALA A 82 -2.15 -20.96 3.03
N GLN A 83 -1.44 -21.22 1.92
CA GLN A 83 -0.25 -20.45 1.55
C GLN A 83 -0.67 -19.13 0.90
N ASN A 84 -0.59 -18.08 1.68
CA ASN A 84 -1.09 -16.74 1.34
C ASN A 84 0.00 -15.90 0.64
N THR A 85 0.70 -16.49 -0.35
CA THR A 85 1.74 -15.80 -1.09
C THR A 85 1.23 -15.27 -2.43
N VAL A 86 1.78 -14.13 -2.84
CA VAL A 86 1.52 -13.54 -4.18
C VAL A 86 1.85 -14.55 -5.28
N ILE A 87 2.91 -15.34 -5.09
CA ILE A 87 3.36 -16.39 -6.01
C ILE A 87 2.26 -17.41 -6.26
N THR A 88 1.61 -17.90 -5.21
CA THR A 88 0.55 -18.89 -5.35
C THR A 88 -0.64 -18.33 -6.14
N ALA A 89 -1.01 -17.07 -5.89
CA ALA A 89 -2.09 -16.40 -6.64
C ALA A 89 -1.72 -16.17 -8.11
N ILE A 90 -0.48 -15.77 -8.38
CA ILE A 90 0.04 -15.57 -9.75
C ILE A 90 0.14 -16.91 -10.47
N LYS A 91 0.79 -17.92 -9.88
CA LYS A 91 0.87 -19.28 -10.46
C LYS A 91 -0.52 -19.86 -10.76
N ALA A 92 -1.48 -19.68 -9.85
CA ALA A 92 -2.87 -20.11 -10.11
C ALA A 92 -3.47 -19.40 -11.34
N SER A 93 -3.26 -18.09 -11.48
CA SER A 93 -3.74 -17.33 -12.63
C SER A 93 -3.04 -17.73 -13.93
N GLU A 94 -1.73 -17.90 -13.94
CA GLU A 94 -0.93 -18.34 -15.10
C GLU A 94 -1.31 -19.74 -15.57
N LEU A 95 -1.58 -20.64 -14.64
CA LEU A 95 -2.01 -22.01 -14.94
C LEU A 95 -3.49 -22.09 -15.34
N GLY A 96 -4.20 -20.95 -15.40
CA GLY A 96 -5.55 -20.85 -15.90
C GLY A 96 -6.64 -21.11 -14.86
N ALA A 97 -6.36 -20.89 -13.57
CA ALA A 97 -7.41 -20.86 -12.56
C ALA A 97 -8.46 -19.79 -12.90
N TYR A 98 -9.73 -20.09 -12.63
CA TYR A 98 -10.80 -19.11 -12.76
C TYR A 98 -10.70 -18.03 -11.68
N ASP A 99 -10.35 -18.43 -10.47
CA ASP A 99 -10.12 -17.52 -9.33
C ASP A 99 -9.27 -18.21 -8.24
N TYR A 100 -8.75 -17.39 -7.31
CA TYR A 100 -7.95 -17.81 -6.16
C TYR A 100 -8.55 -17.26 -4.88
N LEU A 101 -8.62 -18.07 -3.81
CA LEU A 101 -9.11 -17.70 -2.49
C LEU A 101 -8.15 -18.14 -1.38
N PRO A 102 -7.56 -17.21 -0.63
CA PRO A 102 -6.75 -17.55 0.53
C PRO A 102 -7.62 -18.03 1.71
N LYS A 103 -7.12 -18.99 2.49
CA LYS A 103 -7.68 -19.39 3.78
C LYS A 103 -7.13 -18.44 4.89
N PRO A 104 -7.96 -17.95 5.81
CA PRO A 104 -9.41 -18.10 5.91
C PRO A 104 -10.18 -17.22 4.91
N PHE A 105 -11.27 -17.73 4.34
CA PHE A 105 -12.09 -17.04 3.35
C PHE A 105 -13.53 -16.81 3.82
N ASP A 106 -14.14 -15.76 3.27
CA ASP A 106 -15.56 -15.46 3.49
C ASP A 106 -16.43 -16.34 2.57
N LEU A 107 -17.32 -17.12 3.16
CA LEU A 107 -18.26 -17.98 2.45
C LEU A 107 -19.17 -17.20 1.48
N LYS A 108 -19.57 -15.97 1.80
CA LYS A 108 -20.37 -15.13 0.89
C LYS A 108 -19.58 -14.77 -0.36
N LYS A 109 -18.29 -14.46 -0.21
CA LYS A 109 -17.39 -14.19 -1.35
C LYS A 109 -17.23 -15.42 -2.22
N LEU A 110 -17.02 -16.59 -1.62
CA LEU A 110 -16.92 -17.85 -2.36
C LEU A 110 -18.21 -18.14 -3.14
N LEU A 111 -19.38 -18.08 -2.52
CA LEU A 111 -20.66 -18.29 -3.19
C LEU A 111 -20.89 -17.32 -4.36
N SER A 112 -20.52 -16.06 -4.20
CA SER A 112 -20.60 -15.08 -5.30
C SER A 112 -19.71 -15.47 -6.48
N LYS A 113 -18.49 -15.99 -6.23
CA LYS A 113 -17.55 -16.43 -7.28
C LYS A 113 -18.05 -17.70 -7.98
N VAL A 114 -18.55 -18.66 -7.22
CA VAL A 114 -19.17 -19.88 -7.79
C VAL A 114 -20.38 -19.54 -8.67
N ASN A 115 -21.22 -18.60 -8.23
CA ASN A 115 -22.37 -18.16 -9.02
C ASN A 115 -21.94 -17.52 -10.34
N LYS A 116 -20.92 -16.67 -10.33
CA LYS A 116 -20.33 -16.08 -11.54
C LYS A 116 -19.71 -17.14 -12.45
N ALA A 117 -19.02 -18.13 -11.87
CA ALA A 117 -18.41 -19.21 -12.63
C ALA A 117 -19.47 -20.06 -13.36
N LEU A 118 -20.60 -20.36 -12.71
CA LEU A 118 -21.73 -21.09 -13.29
C LEU A 118 -22.45 -20.27 -14.38
N SER A 119 -22.53 -18.93 -14.22
CA SER A 119 -23.22 -18.06 -15.18
C SER A 119 -22.38 -17.79 -16.45
N ASN A 120 -21.06 -17.88 -16.37
CA ASN A 120 -20.13 -17.51 -17.46
C ASN A 120 -19.72 -18.68 -18.38
N GLN A 121 -20.38 -19.81 -18.33
CA GLN A 121 -20.11 -20.97 -19.22
C GLN A 121 -20.30 -20.71 -20.72
N GLY A 122 -20.47 -19.44 -21.16
CA GLY A 122 -20.70 -19.06 -22.54
C GLY A 122 -19.80 -17.99 -23.15
N SER A 123 -18.79 -17.49 -22.48
CA SER A 123 -17.95 -16.39 -23.01
C SER A 123 -16.47 -16.72 -22.97
N ASN A 124 -15.90 -17.01 -24.13
CA ASN A 124 -14.46 -17.21 -24.33
C ASN A 124 -13.67 -15.94 -24.02
N ASN A 125 -12.75 -16.01 -23.07
CA ASN A 125 -11.59 -15.12 -23.00
C ASN A 125 -10.31 -15.95 -23.02
N ASN A 126 -9.61 -15.87 -24.13
CA ASN A 126 -8.30 -16.46 -24.36
C ASN A 126 -7.24 -15.80 -23.46
N ILE A 127 -6.56 -16.57 -22.65
CA ILE A 127 -5.30 -16.18 -22.03
C ILE A 127 -4.20 -17.08 -22.56
N ILE A 128 -3.16 -16.42 -23.08
CA ILE A 128 -1.99 -16.98 -23.75
C ILE A 128 -1.07 -17.63 -22.71
N GLN A 129 -0.61 -18.83 -23.03
CA GLN A 129 0.42 -19.56 -22.27
C GLN A 129 1.82 -19.02 -22.60
N GLN A 130 2.65 -18.81 -21.59
CA GLN A 130 4.12 -18.90 -21.72
C GLN A 130 4.72 -19.55 -20.47
N ASP A 131 5.61 -20.50 -20.69
CA ASP A 131 6.36 -21.26 -19.70
C ASP A 131 7.49 -20.44 -19.10
N GLY A 132 7.72 -20.60 -17.81
CA GLY A 132 8.92 -20.08 -17.14
C GLY A 132 8.79 -20.01 -15.62
N ALA A 133 9.05 -21.11 -14.93
CA ALA A 133 9.12 -21.13 -13.47
C ALA A 133 10.44 -20.56 -12.98
N VAL A 134 10.38 -19.51 -12.15
CA VAL A 134 11.50 -19.06 -11.32
C VAL A 134 11.00 -19.02 -9.87
N ASP A 135 11.59 -19.86 -9.03
CA ASP A 135 11.43 -19.83 -7.59
C ASP A 135 12.15 -18.59 -7.02
N GLN A 136 11.49 -17.47 -7.02
CA GLN A 136 11.92 -16.29 -6.27
C GLN A 136 10.88 -15.96 -5.22
N GLU A 137 11.30 -15.96 -3.94
CA GLU A 137 10.48 -15.41 -2.85
C GLU A 137 10.21 -13.94 -3.16
N LEU A 138 8.94 -13.61 -3.38
CA LEU A 138 8.55 -12.23 -3.65
C LEU A 138 8.61 -11.39 -2.38
N PRO A 139 9.14 -10.18 -2.46
CA PRO A 139 9.27 -9.28 -1.32
C PRO A 139 7.95 -8.71 -0.79
N LEU A 140 6.82 -8.94 -1.48
CA LEU A 140 5.49 -8.45 -1.07
C LEU A 140 4.85 -9.38 -0.04
N ILE A 141 4.74 -8.91 1.20
CA ILE A 141 4.15 -9.65 2.32
C ILE A 141 2.80 -9.04 2.69
N GLY A 142 1.80 -9.89 2.87
CA GLY A 142 0.48 -9.50 3.35
C GLY A 142 -0.56 -10.57 3.07
N SER A 143 -1.26 -11.00 4.14
CA SER A 143 -2.33 -12.00 4.09
C SER A 143 -3.72 -11.38 4.24
N SER A 144 -3.79 -10.08 4.50
CA SER A 144 -5.04 -9.35 4.70
C SER A 144 -5.92 -9.37 3.44
N PRO A 145 -7.25 -9.33 3.59
CA PRO A 145 -8.19 -9.33 2.46
C PRO A 145 -7.95 -8.18 1.47
N LEU A 146 -7.53 -7.00 1.96
CA LEU A 146 -7.21 -5.85 1.13
C LEU A 146 -5.97 -6.09 0.26
N MET A 147 -4.92 -6.71 0.80
CA MET A 147 -3.73 -7.07 0.02
C MET A 147 -4.03 -8.19 -0.97
N GLN A 148 -4.91 -9.11 -0.62
CA GLN A 148 -5.35 -10.16 -1.56
C GLN A 148 -6.10 -9.58 -2.78
N ASP A 149 -6.88 -8.50 -2.58
CA ASP A 149 -7.52 -7.79 -3.70
C ASP A 149 -6.44 -7.14 -4.60
N VAL A 150 -5.40 -6.54 -4.01
CA VAL A 150 -4.24 -5.99 -4.74
C VAL A 150 -3.52 -7.09 -5.54
N TYR A 151 -3.26 -8.25 -4.94
CA TYR A 151 -2.56 -9.37 -5.61
C TYR A 151 -3.37 -9.95 -6.78
N ARG A 152 -4.69 -10.13 -6.61
CA ARG A 152 -5.56 -10.58 -7.71
C ARG A 152 -5.59 -9.58 -8.86
N PHE A 153 -5.56 -8.30 -8.55
CA PHE A 153 -5.52 -7.26 -9.55
C PHE A 153 -4.16 -7.23 -10.26
N LEU A 154 -3.07 -7.33 -9.48
CA LEU A 154 -1.70 -7.43 -9.97
C LEU A 154 -1.55 -8.58 -10.97
N ALA A 155 -2.02 -9.78 -10.62
CA ALA A 155 -1.94 -10.97 -11.48
C ALA A 155 -2.59 -10.77 -12.87
N ARG A 156 -3.65 -9.94 -12.96
CA ARG A 156 -4.31 -9.63 -14.25
C ARG A 156 -3.53 -8.62 -15.10
N VAL A 157 -2.77 -7.75 -14.46
CA VAL A 157 -2.07 -6.63 -15.10
C VAL A 157 -0.63 -6.97 -15.45
N LEU A 158 -0.05 -7.98 -14.80
CA LEU A 158 1.36 -8.37 -14.95
C LEU A 158 1.77 -8.61 -16.42
N HIS A 159 0.95 -9.32 -17.17
CA HIS A 159 1.23 -9.68 -18.55
C HIS A 159 0.75 -8.65 -19.58
N THR A 160 0.32 -7.48 -19.12
CA THR A 160 -0.11 -6.38 -19.99
C THR A 160 0.92 -5.26 -19.97
N ASP A 161 1.05 -4.55 -21.10
CA ASP A 161 1.90 -3.35 -21.19
C ASP A 161 1.15 -2.06 -20.83
N LEU A 162 0.03 -2.19 -20.12
CA LEU A 162 -0.81 -1.04 -19.75
C LEU A 162 -0.09 -0.12 -18.77
N SER A 163 -0.20 1.18 -19.00
CA SER A 163 0.28 2.19 -18.05
C SER A 163 -0.48 2.09 -16.74
N THR A 164 0.25 2.08 -15.63
CA THR A 164 -0.33 1.81 -14.30
C THR A 164 0.05 2.92 -13.34
N ILE A 165 -0.93 3.42 -12.57
CA ILE A 165 -0.69 4.31 -11.43
C ILE A 165 -0.86 3.51 -10.13
N ILE A 166 0.13 3.57 -9.26
CA ILE A 166 0.09 2.99 -7.92
C ILE A 166 -0.16 4.12 -6.92
N THR A 167 -1.32 4.12 -6.27
CA THR A 167 -1.67 5.10 -5.24
C THR A 167 -1.55 4.50 -3.84
N GLY A 168 -1.24 5.34 -2.86
CA GLY A 168 -1.15 4.93 -1.46
C GLY A 168 -0.21 5.82 -0.66
N GLU A 169 -0.39 5.85 0.64
CA GLU A 169 0.42 6.67 1.55
C GLU A 169 1.92 6.40 1.45
N SER A 170 2.73 7.32 1.99
CA SER A 170 4.17 7.10 2.08
C SER A 170 4.50 5.84 2.89
N GLY A 171 5.46 5.04 2.44
CA GLY A 171 5.88 3.82 3.14
C GLY A 171 4.95 2.62 3.01
N THR A 172 3.92 2.64 2.15
CA THR A 172 3.01 1.48 1.94
C THR A 172 3.59 0.38 1.06
N GLY A 173 4.73 0.63 0.37
CA GLY A 173 5.40 -0.34 -0.51
C GLY A 173 5.14 -0.11 -2.00
N LYS A 174 4.80 1.11 -2.45
CA LYS A 174 4.56 1.44 -3.88
C LYS A 174 5.74 1.10 -4.79
N ASP A 175 6.95 1.44 -4.34
CA ASP A 175 8.19 1.17 -5.05
C ASP A 175 8.44 -0.34 -5.21
N LEU A 176 8.25 -1.08 -4.13
CA LEU A 176 8.34 -2.54 -4.13
C LEU A 176 7.33 -3.20 -5.07
N LEU A 177 6.09 -2.68 -5.09
CA LEU A 177 5.06 -3.16 -6.02
C LEU A 177 5.45 -2.88 -7.48
N ALA A 178 6.01 -1.70 -7.78
CA ALA A 178 6.46 -1.35 -9.13
C ALA A 178 7.59 -2.28 -9.61
N HIS A 179 8.59 -2.57 -8.75
CA HIS A 179 9.63 -3.57 -9.02
C HIS A 179 9.03 -4.95 -9.25
N THR A 180 8.13 -5.41 -8.37
CA THR A 180 7.45 -6.70 -8.52
C THR A 180 6.68 -6.81 -9.84
N MET A 181 6.02 -5.71 -10.27
CA MET A 181 5.33 -5.66 -11.56
C MET A 181 6.27 -5.78 -12.76
N HIS A 182 7.51 -5.32 -12.62
CA HIS A 182 8.53 -5.50 -13.64
C HIS A 182 9.08 -6.91 -13.63
N ASP A 183 9.56 -7.37 -12.47
CA ASP A 183 10.28 -8.63 -12.29
C ASP A 183 9.45 -9.86 -12.64
N LEU A 184 8.14 -9.79 -12.41
CA LEU A 184 7.19 -10.85 -12.75
C LEU A 184 6.46 -10.63 -14.07
N GLY A 185 6.66 -9.48 -14.70
CA GLY A 185 6.01 -9.14 -15.94
C GLY A 185 6.75 -9.67 -17.18
N SER A 186 6.12 -9.52 -18.34
CA SER A 186 6.71 -9.87 -19.65
C SER A 186 8.03 -9.13 -19.96
N ARG A 187 8.33 -8.07 -19.19
CA ARG A 187 9.51 -7.22 -19.38
C ARG A 187 10.62 -7.46 -18.35
N ALA A 188 10.53 -8.51 -17.54
CA ALA A 188 11.56 -8.88 -16.55
C ALA A 188 13.00 -8.92 -17.10
N PRO A 189 13.26 -9.37 -18.35
CA PRO A 189 14.62 -9.35 -18.91
C PRO A 189 15.08 -7.98 -19.41
N MET A 190 14.22 -6.95 -19.36
CA MET A 190 14.52 -5.59 -19.80
C MET A 190 14.93 -4.71 -18.60
N ASP A 191 15.36 -3.48 -18.88
CA ASP A 191 15.78 -2.56 -17.82
C ASP A 191 14.56 -1.97 -17.07
N PHE A 192 14.68 -1.81 -15.76
CA PHE A 192 13.80 -1.02 -14.91
C PHE A 192 14.45 0.31 -14.58
N VAL A 193 13.87 1.40 -15.05
CA VAL A 193 14.42 2.74 -14.86
C VAL A 193 13.52 3.56 -13.96
N ARG A 194 14.03 3.88 -12.76
CA ARG A 194 13.35 4.76 -11.80
C ARG A 194 13.69 6.21 -12.06
N ILE A 195 12.69 7.04 -12.21
CA ILE A 195 12.80 8.50 -12.31
C ILE A 195 12.11 9.12 -11.10
N ASN A 196 12.89 9.67 -10.19
CA ASN A 196 12.37 10.42 -9.06
C ASN A 196 12.03 11.84 -9.50
N ILE A 197 10.74 12.18 -9.51
CA ILE A 197 10.23 13.46 -10.01
C ILE A 197 10.72 14.63 -9.17
N SER A 198 10.74 14.53 -7.85
CA SER A 198 11.14 15.61 -6.94
C SER A 198 12.58 16.08 -7.15
N SER A 199 13.46 15.18 -7.63
CA SER A 199 14.90 15.46 -7.81
C SER A 199 15.34 15.55 -9.26
N SER A 200 14.43 15.37 -10.23
CA SER A 200 14.75 15.30 -11.65
C SER A 200 14.25 16.52 -12.40
N ASN A 201 15.15 17.20 -13.10
CA ASN A 201 14.78 18.20 -14.09
C ASN A 201 14.33 17.52 -15.38
N ILE A 202 13.55 18.24 -16.21
CA ILE A 202 13.05 17.72 -17.48
C ILE A 202 14.16 17.25 -18.42
N ASP A 203 15.30 17.96 -18.48
CA ASP A 203 16.46 17.57 -19.30
C ASP A 203 16.98 16.17 -18.94
N LYS A 204 16.93 15.82 -17.65
CA LYS A 204 17.31 14.49 -17.16
C LYS A 204 16.28 13.42 -17.55
N ILE A 205 15.00 13.77 -17.50
CA ILE A 205 13.89 12.87 -17.93
C ILE A 205 14.01 12.65 -19.44
N GLU A 206 14.20 13.71 -20.23
CA GLU A 206 14.40 13.65 -21.68
C GLU A 206 15.63 12.83 -22.05
N GLY A 207 16.77 13.10 -21.42
CA GLY A 207 18.01 12.34 -21.61
C GLY A 207 17.83 10.84 -21.31
N THR A 208 17.02 10.51 -20.30
CA THR A 208 16.71 9.10 -19.96
C THR A 208 15.80 8.47 -21.01
N LEU A 209 14.74 9.15 -21.46
CA LEU A 209 13.75 8.60 -22.39
C LEU A 209 14.25 8.56 -23.84
N ILE A 210 14.92 9.59 -24.30
CA ILE A 210 15.36 9.71 -25.71
C ILE A 210 16.76 9.14 -25.92
N GLY A 211 17.64 9.29 -24.93
CA GLY A 211 19.04 8.89 -25.00
C GLY A 211 19.85 9.86 -25.85
N GLY A 212 20.78 10.61 -25.27
CA GLY A 212 21.55 11.53 -26.09
C GLY A 212 22.28 12.66 -25.37
N LYS A 213 22.92 12.39 -24.24
CA LYS A 213 24.10 13.17 -23.78
C LYS A 213 25.06 12.24 -23.06
N GLU A 214 26.30 12.33 -23.38
CA GLU A 214 27.43 11.43 -23.03
C GLU A 214 27.75 11.28 -21.53
N ASP A 215 26.97 11.87 -20.63
CA ASP A 215 27.30 11.93 -19.19
C ASP A 215 26.47 11.05 -18.26
N LEU A 216 25.55 10.25 -18.77
CA LEU A 216 24.84 9.26 -17.97
C LEU A 216 25.26 7.88 -18.46
N ASN A 217 25.81 7.03 -17.59
CA ASN A 217 26.09 5.60 -17.81
C ASN A 217 24.79 4.80 -18.12
N ILE A 218 23.92 5.34 -18.96
CA ILE A 218 22.67 4.72 -19.40
C ILE A 218 22.94 4.14 -20.79
N SER A 219 22.86 2.84 -20.88
CA SER A 219 23.08 2.07 -22.10
C SER A 219 22.23 2.61 -23.27
N PRO A 220 22.75 2.75 -24.48
CA PRO A 220 22.02 3.31 -25.65
C PRO A 220 20.84 2.44 -26.13
N ALA A 221 20.49 1.39 -25.46
CA ALA A 221 19.51 0.39 -25.92
C ALA A 221 18.31 0.19 -24.99
N LEU A 222 17.78 1.25 -24.37
CA LEU A 222 16.55 1.19 -23.58
C LEU A 222 15.30 0.98 -24.45
N LYS A 223 15.24 -0.09 -25.26
CA LYS A 223 14.02 -0.48 -25.96
C LYS A 223 13.21 -1.41 -25.07
N SER A 224 11.89 -1.18 -25.02
CA SER A 224 10.95 -2.02 -24.29
C SER A 224 11.15 -2.07 -22.76
N SER A 225 11.90 -1.12 -22.19
CA SER A 225 12.13 -1.01 -20.73
C SER A 225 10.88 -0.58 -19.97
N THR A 226 10.88 -0.81 -18.66
CA THR A 226 9.86 -0.26 -17.76
C THR A 226 10.36 1.05 -17.16
N ILE A 227 9.61 2.12 -17.35
CA ILE A 227 9.89 3.44 -16.78
C ILE A 227 8.98 3.65 -15.57
N TYR A 228 9.57 3.88 -14.41
CA TYR A 228 8.86 4.14 -13.17
C TYR A 228 9.03 5.59 -12.74
N PHE A 229 7.92 6.34 -12.77
CA PHE A 229 7.84 7.72 -12.28
C PHE A 229 7.46 7.70 -10.80
N ASP A 230 8.43 8.01 -9.94
CA ASP A 230 8.19 8.03 -8.50
C ASP A 230 7.66 9.39 -8.06
N GLU A 231 6.46 9.38 -7.48
CA GLU A 231 5.72 10.50 -6.89
C GLU A 231 5.32 11.60 -7.91
N ILE A 232 4.44 11.24 -8.85
CA ILE A 232 3.97 12.17 -9.90
C ILE A 232 3.22 13.41 -9.36
N SER A 233 2.71 13.35 -8.12
CA SER A 233 2.03 14.49 -7.48
C SER A 233 2.96 15.65 -7.14
N GLU A 234 4.28 15.46 -7.21
CA GLU A 234 5.29 16.49 -6.95
C GLU A 234 5.76 17.21 -8.22
N MET A 235 5.17 16.87 -9.37
CA MET A 235 5.53 17.42 -10.66
C MET A 235 4.98 18.84 -10.83
N SER A 236 5.83 19.80 -11.22
CA SER A 236 5.37 21.16 -11.56
C SER A 236 4.57 21.17 -12.86
N ASP A 237 3.68 22.15 -13.03
CA ASP A 237 2.85 22.30 -14.24
C ASP A 237 3.69 22.37 -15.52
N GLU A 238 4.84 23.03 -15.46
CA GLU A 238 5.77 23.14 -16.58
C GLU A 238 6.36 21.77 -16.94
N THR A 239 6.80 21.00 -15.93
CA THR A 239 7.33 19.64 -16.11
C THR A 239 6.27 18.69 -16.67
N GLN A 240 5.00 18.85 -16.25
CA GLN A 240 3.88 18.04 -16.76
C GLN A 240 3.63 18.28 -18.26
N LEU A 241 3.68 19.56 -18.72
CA LEU A 241 3.55 19.88 -20.13
C LEU A 241 4.68 19.29 -20.96
N GLN A 242 5.91 19.48 -20.52
CA GLN A 242 7.10 18.97 -21.21
C GLN A 242 7.13 17.44 -21.25
N LEU A 243 6.75 16.77 -20.15
CA LEU A 243 6.61 15.31 -20.13
C LEU A 243 5.53 14.83 -21.10
N LEU A 244 4.40 15.51 -21.16
CA LEU A 244 3.33 15.17 -22.09
C LEU A 244 3.79 15.25 -23.55
N ASP A 245 4.54 16.29 -23.91
CA ASP A 245 5.11 16.47 -25.25
C ASP A 245 6.15 15.37 -25.55
N LEU A 246 7.01 15.03 -24.58
CA LEU A 246 7.95 13.92 -24.69
C LEU A 246 7.24 12.58 -24.92
N LEU A 247 6.19 12.28 -24.16
CA LEU A 247 5.42 11.05 -24.30
C LEU A 247 4.67 10.96 -25.64
N ARG A 248 4.43 12.07 -26.31
CA ARG A 248 3.83 12.15 -27.67
C ARG A 248 4.85 12.06 -28.79
N SER A 249 6.12 12.24 -28.50
CA SER A 249 7.17 12.23 -29.50
C SER A 249 7.38 10.84 -30.12
N ASP A 250 7.63 10.79 -31.43
CA ASP A 250 7.95 9.54 -32.13
C ASP A 250 9.19 8.84 -31.58
N ALA A 251 10.11 9.63 -31.01
CA ALA A 251 11.32 9.13 -30.36
C ALA A 251 11.03 8.26 -29.15
N VAL A 252 10.01 8.59 -28.35
CA VAL A 252 9.58 7.81 -27.17
C VAL A 252 8.62 6.70 -27.59
N ILE A 253 7.67 6.96 -28.48
CA ILE A 253 6.71 5.97 -28.97
C ILE A 253 7.41 4.78 -29.61
N SER A 254 8.45 5.03 -30.44
CA SER A 254 9.23 3.98 -31.13
C SER A 254 9.99 3.04 -30.18
N LYS A 255 10.23 3.45 -28.92
CA LYS A 255 10.94 2.67 -27.92
C LYS A 255 10.04 1.69 -27.16
N ASN A 256 8.73 1.82 -27.29
CA ASN A 256 7.73 0.93 -26.69
C ASN A 256 7.94 0.72 -25.17
N TYR A 257 8.00 1.82 -24.40
CA TYR A 257 8.13 1.75 -22.95
C TYR A 257 6.83 1.31 -22.25
N ARG A 258 6.97 0.59 -21.13
CA ARG A 258 5.89 0.43 -20.16
C ARG A 258 6.04 1.50 -19.08
N PHE A 259 4.98 2.25 -18.80
CA PHE A 259 4.98 3.29 -17.78
C PHE A 259 4.29 2.82 -16.51
N ILE A 260 4.99 2.94 -15.38
CA ILE A 260 4.43 2.77 -14.04
C ILE A 260 4.64 4.10 -13.31
N SER A 261 3.64 4.56 -12.58
CA SER A 261 3.74 5.83 -11.82
C SER A 261 3.30 5.61 -10.39
N SER A 262 3.82 6.36 -9.44
CA SER A 262 3.34 6.36 -8.06
C SER A 262 2.82 7.72 -7.62
N SER A 263 1.87 7.72 -6.67
CA SER A 263 1.38 8.92 -6.01
C SER A 263 0.98 8.64 -4.57
N ARG A 264 1.25 9.60 -3.67
CA ARG A 264 0.72 9.60 -2.29
C ARG A 264 -0.74 9.98 -2.22
N LEU A 265 -1.20 10.75 -3.19
CA LEU A 265 -2.57 11.23 -3.26
C LEU A 265 -3.47 10.25 -4.01
N SER A 266 -4.72 10.18 -3.61
CA SER A 266 -5.74 9.41 -4.34
C SER A 266 -6.00 10.05 -5.72
N LEU A 267 -6.48 9.24 -6.67
CA LEU A 267 -6.82 9.73 -8.01
C LEU A 267 -7.84 10.88 -7.99
N GLN A 268 -8.82 10.79 -7.09
CA GLN A 268 -9.83 11.85 -6.93
C GLN A 268 -9.18 13.17 -6.51
N ASN A 269 -8.22 13.13 -5.57
CA ASN A 269 -7.51 14.32 -5.12
C ASN A 269 -6.60 14.88 -6.21
N LEU A 270 -5.90 14.04 -6.98
CA LEU A 270 -5.06 14.48 -8.08
C LEU A 270 -5.82 15.30 -9.13
N ILE A 271 -7.04 14.86 -9.48
CA ILE A 271 -7.87 15.50 -10.49
C ILE A 271 -8.62 16.70 -9.89
N SER A 272 -9.33 16.51 -8.75
CA SER A 272 -10.20 17.53 -8.17
C SER A 272 -9.45 18.77 -7.69
N GLN A 273 -8.22 18.61 -7.25
CA GLN A 273 -7.34 19.71 -6.83
C GLN A 273 -6.50 20.29 -7.98
N GLY A 274 -6.62 19.73 -9.18
CA GLY A 274 -5.84 20.19 -10.34
C GLY A 274 -4.33 19.98 -10.19
N ILE A 275 -3.90 19.04 -9.35
CA ILE A 275 -2.46 18.76 -9.10
C ILE A 275 -1.83 18.13 -10.34
N ILE A 276 -2.59 17.31 -11.06
CA ILE A 276 -2.18 16.71 -12.33
C ILE A 276 -3.13 17.16 -13.43
N ARG A 277 -2.57 17.50 -14.58
CA ARG A 277 -3.31 17.80 -15.80
C ARG A 277 -4.07 16.59 -16.27
N GLU A 278 -5.30 16.76 -16.70
CA GLU A 278 -6.16 15.67 -17.17
C GLU A 278 -5.56 14.89 -18.36
N ASP A 279 -4.94 15.60 -19.31
CA ASP A 279 -4.34 15.01 -20.51
C ASP A 279 -3.16 14.10 -20.18
N LEU A 280 -2.28 14.49 -19.25
CA LEU A 280 -1.20 13.66 -18.74
C LEU A 280 -1.74 12.48 -17.92
N PHE A 281 -2.73 12.76 -17.08
CA PHE A 281 -3.37 11.74 -16.26
C PHE A 281 -3.93 10.58 -17.10
N TYR A 282 -4.74 10.87 -18.12
CA TYR A 282 -5.30 9.82 -18.97
C TYR A 282 -4.26 9.04 -19.76
N ARG A 283 -3.09 9.61 -20.00
CA ARG A 283 -2.01 8.89 -20.67
C ARG A 283 -1.26 7.95 -19.74
N LEU A 284 -1.11 8.32 -18.47
CA LEU A 284 -0.40 7.53 -17.46
C LEU A 284 -1.33 6.54 -16.73
N ASN A 285 -2.62 6.82 -16.66
CA ASN A 285 -3.60 6.04 -15.88
C ASN A 285 -4.53 5.24 -16.79
N VAL A 286 -4.09 4.09 -17.26
CA VAL A 286 -4.98 3.07 -17.84
C VAL A 286 -5.48 2.14 -16.74
N VAL A 287 -4.63 1.88 -15.76
CA VAL A 287 -4.90 0.98 -14.63
C VAL A 287 -4.50 1.66 -13.33
N ASN A 288 -5.36 1.57 -12.30
CA ASN A 288 -5.04 2.07 -10.95
C ASN A 288 -4.97 0.93 -9.95
N ILE A 289 -3.89 0.92 -9.15
CA ILE A 289 -3.70 0.02 -8.02
C ILE A 289 -3.58 0.87 -6.75
N ASN A 290 -4.49 0.68 -5.81
CA ASN A 290 -4.44 1.37 -4.52
C ASN A 290 -3.87 0.45 -3.45
N LEU A 291 -2.73 0.85 -2.84
CA LEU A 291 -2.13 0.14 -1.71
C LEU A 291 -2.74 0.63 -0.41
N PRO A 292 -3.35 -0.26 0.39
CA PRO A 292 -3.94 0.12 1.67
C PRO A 292 -2.85 0.52 2.67
N PRO A 293 -3.10 1.51 3.55
CA PRO A 293 -2.20 1.84 4.64
C PRO A 293 -2.15 0.70 5.68
N LEU A 294 -1.07 0.65 6.46
CA LEU A 294 -0.81 -0.47 7.38
C LEU A 294 -1.89 -0.60 8.47
N ARG A 295 -2.48 0.52 8.90
CA ARG A 295 -3.59 0.55 9.89
C ARG A 295 -4.86 -0.17 9.40
N ASP A 296 -5.07 -0.29 8.09
CA ASP A 296 -6.22 -1.00 7.51
C ASP A 296 -5.91 -2.48 7.25
N ARG A 297 -4.64 -2.89 7.44
CA ARG A 297 -4.15 -4.27 7.30
C ARG A 297 -3.31 -4.73 8.49
N VAL A 298 -3.78 -4.43 9.69
CA VAL A 298 -3.11 -4.79 10.96
C VAL A 298 -2.82 -6.29 11.11
N GLY A 299 -3.60 -7.13 10.41
CA GLY A 299 -3.36 -8.57 10.33
C GLY A 299 -2.04 -8.97 9.66
N ASP A 300 -1.44 -8.09 8.85
CA ASP A 300 -0.16 -8.34 8.16
C ASP A 300 1.06 -8.01 9.05
N ILE A 301 0.87 -7.25 10.15
CA ILE A 301 1.95 -6.82 11.03
C ILE A 301 2.77 -7.99 11.60
N PRO A 302 2.16 -9.11 12.05
CA PRO A 302 2.93 -10.24 12.56
C PRO A 302 3.89 -10.84 11.51
N ASP A 303 3.43 -10.99 10.27
CA ASP A 303 4.23 -11.58 9.19
C ASP A 303 5.32 -10.61 8.72
N LEU A 304 5.00 -9.32 8.59
CA LEU A 304 5.97 -8.25 8.31
C LEU A 304 7.06 -8.18 9.39
N THR A 305 6.66 -8.24 10.67
CA THR A 305 7.59 -8.22 11.80
C THR A 305 8.55 -9.40 11.75
N LYS A 306 8.05 -10.62 11.52
CA LYS A 306 8.89 -11.82 11.37
C LYS A 306 9.86 -11.68 10.21
N HIS A 307 9.41 -11.17 9.08
CA HIS A 307 10.25 -10.94 7.91
C HIS A 307 11.39 -9.96 8.22
N PHE A 308 11.10 -8.82 8.83
CA PHE A 308 12.14 -7.82 9.17
C PHE A 308 13.16 -8.36 10.18
N LEU A 309 12.72 -9.15 11.17
CA LEU A 309 13.63 -9.81 12.10
C LEU A 309 14.54 -10.83 11.38
N GLN A 310 14.00 -11.58 10.42
CA GLN A 310 14.78 -12.52 9.61
C GLN A 310 15.77 -11.78 8.70
N GLN A 311 15.32 -10.71 8.04
CA GLN A 311 16.17 -9.91 7.15
C GLN A 311 17.29 -9.21 7.91
N SER A 312 17.03 -8.69 9.11
CA SER A 312 18.05 -8.13 10.02
C SER A 312 19.10 -9.19 10.39
N ALA A 313 18.66 -10.41 10.70
CA ALA A 313 19.59 -11.52 11.02
C ALA A 313 20.45 -11.92 9.81
N LEU A 314 19.91 -11.94 8.60
CA LEU A 314 20.64 -12.19 7.35
C LEU A 314 21.67 -11.09 7.05
N SER A 315 21.38 -9.84 7.47
CA SER A 315 22.28 -8.69 7.36
C SER A 315 23.38 -8.66 8.43
N GLY A 316 23.51 -9.72 9.24
CA GLY A 316 24.55 -9.84 10.27
C GLY A 316 24.17 -9.25 11.63
N MET A 317 22.93 -8.81 11.84
CA MET A 317 22.45 -8.37 13.16
C MET A 317 22.10 -9.59 14.04
N PRO A 318 22.02 -9.40 15.38
CA PRO A 318 21.64 -10.47 16.29
C PRO A 318 20.27 -11.06 15.94
N LYS A 319 20.18 -12.38 15.90
CA LYS A 319 18.88 -13.04 15.71
C LYS A 319 18.00 -12.81 16.92
N LYS A 320 16.83 -12.24 16.72
CA LYS A 320 15.85 -11.92 17.76
C LYS A 320 14.53 -12.66 17.52
N VAL A 321 13.80 -12.90 18.61
CA VAL A 321 12.44 -13.42 18.59
C VAL A 321 11.54 -12.38 19.26
N ILE A 322 10.29 -12.28 18.84
CA ILE A 322 9.32 -11.35 19.42
C ILE A 322 8.18 -12.12 20.08
N SER A 323 7.80 -11.74 21.30
CA SER A 323 6.69 -12.36 22.01
C SER A 323 5.32 -12.02 21.39
N ALA A 324 4.34 -12.89 21.52
CA ALA A 324 2.99 -12.67 21.00
C ALA A 324 2.33 -11.39 21.57
N LYS A 325 2.59 -11.08 22.84
CA LYS A 325 2.08 -9.86 23.46
C LYS A 325 2.73 -8.60 22.91
N ALA A 326 4.00 -8.64 22.56
CA ALA A 326 4.70 -7.53 21.91
C ALA A 326 4.16 -7.28 20.49
N ILE A 327 3.83 -8.35 19.74
CA ILE A 327 3.16 -8.23 18.44
C ILE A 327 1.79 -7.53 18.57
N GLN A 328 1.00 -7.84 19.61
CA GLN A 328 -0.27 -7.17 19.85
C GLN A 328 -0.13 -5.66 20.06
N LEU A 329 0.93 -5.22 20.74
CA LEU A 329 1.24 -3.79 20.89
C LEU A 329 1.56 -3.15 19.54
N LEU A 330 2.35 -3.82 18.68
CA LEU A 330 2.63 -3.35 17.33
C LEU A 330 1.36 -3.24 16.48
N GLN A 331 0.41 -4.17 16.63
CA GLN A 331 -0.87 -4.13 15.91
C GLN A 331 -1.76 -2.95 16.33
N ASN A 332 -1.63 -2.47 17.56
CA ASN A 332 -2.39 -1.34 18.09
C ASN A 332 -1.76 0.03 17.80
N ALA A 333 -0.55 0.07 17.30
CA ALA A 333 0.14 1.32 16.99
C ALA A 333 -0.34 1.91 15.64
N PRO A 334 -0.38 3.24 15.49
CA PRO A 334 -1.00 3.91 14.34
C PRO A 334 -0.21 3.81 13.03
N TRP A 335 1.11 3.61 13.08
CA TRP A 335 2.02 3.48 11.94
C TRP A 335 1.77 4.51 10.83
N ALA A 336 1.91 5.79 11.14
CA ALA A 336 1.70 6.89 10.18
C ALA A 336 2.64 6.80 8.96
N GLY A 337 3.88 6.32 9.17
CA GLY A 337 4.85 6.03 8.10
C GLY A 337 4.73 4.61 7.50
N ASN A 338 3.65 3.87 7.83
CA ASN A 338 3.31 2.57 7.29
C ASN A 338 4.43 1.51 7.46
N ILE A 339 4.72 0.72 6.43
CA ILE A 339 5.70 -0.37 6.50
C ILE A 339 7.10 0.16 6.76
N ARG A 340 7.47 1.30 6.17
CA ARG A 340 8.80 1.90 6.38
C ARG A 340 9.05 2.27 7.84
N GLU A 341 8.03 2.79 8.52
CA GLU A 341 8.12 3.09 9.95
C GLU A 341 8.23 1.82 10.78
N LEU A 342 7.40 0.81 10.50
CA LEU A 342 7.47 -0.49 11.16
C LEU A 342 8.85 -1.15 10.98
N GLU A 343 9.39 -1.17 9.77
CA GLU A 343 10.72 -1.71 9.46
C GLU A 343 11.81 -1.01 10.27
N ASN A 344 11.83 0.33 10.24
CA ASN A 344 12.79 1.13 11.01
C ASN A 344 12.67 0.87 12.51
N PHE A 345 11.44 0.75 13.01
CA PHE A 345 11.17 0.46 14.41
C PHE A 345 11.69 -0.93 14.81
N ILE A 346 11.42 -1.96 14.03
CA ILE A 346 11.91 -3.32 14.29
C ILE A 346 13.44 -3.35 14.24
N ASN A 347 14.05 -2.71 13.25
CA ASN A 347 15.51 -2.62 13.13
C ASN A 347 16.12 -1.89 14.34
N SER A 348 15.48 -0.84 14.85
CA SER A 348 15.93 -0.15 16.06
C SER A 348 15.84 -1.05 17.30
N LEU A 349 14.77 -1.82 17.46
CA LEU A 349 14.63 -2.78 18.56
C LEU A 349 15.72 -3.85 18.52
N VAL A 350 16.04 -4.38 17.31
CA VAL A 350 17.12 -5.39 17.16
C VAL A 350 18.48 -4.86 17.64
N VAL A 351 18.76 -3.58 17.40
CA VAL A 351 20.02 -2.93 17.79
C VAL A 351 20.07 -2.55 19.26
N LEU A 352 18.96 -1.99 19.77
CA LEU A 352 18.91 -1.40 21.13
C LEU A 352 18.75 -2.45 22.24
N ILE A 353 18.09 -3.56 21.97
CA ILE A 353 17.79 -4.59 22.96
C ILE A 353 18.91 -5.62 22.96
N SER A 354 19.47 -5.91 24.13
CA SER A 354 20.51 -6.95 24.28
C SER A 354 19.93 -8.36 24.36
N ASP A 355 18.71 -8.50 24.90
CA ASP A 355 18.03 -9.79 25.11
C ASP A 355 17.68 -10.47 23.79
N GLU A 356 17.66 -11.79 23.77
CA GLU A 356 17.27 -12.57 22.58
C GLU A 356 15.77 -12.43 22.23
N GLU A 357 14.93 -12.17 23.26
CA GLU A 357 13.49 -12.02 23.09
C GLU A 357 13.04 -10.57 23.30
N ILE A 358 12.28 -10.05 22.33
CA ILE A 358 11.63 -8.74 22.39
C ILE A 358 10.31 -8.91 23.14
N ILE A 359 10.23 -8.36 24.36
CA ILE A 359 9.06 -8.40 25.23
C ILE A 359 8.26 -7.09 25.19
N PRO A 360 7.00 -7.05 25.68
CA PRO A 360 6.12 -5.88 25.60
C PRO A 360 6.75 -4.57 26.09
N ILE A 361 7.48 -4.60 27.21
CA ILE A 361 8.11 -3.41 27.81
C ILE A 361 9.09 -2.74 26.84
N HIS A 362 9.85 -3.54 26.09
CA HIS A 362 10.77 -3.02 25.09
C HIS A 362 10.04 -2.27 23.97
N VAL A 363 8.86 -2.76 23.58
CA VAL A 363 8.03 -2.12 22.54
C VAL A 363 7.41 -0.84 23.08
N GLU A 364 6.85 -0.84 24.30
CA GLU A 364 6.21 0.32 24.93
C GLU A 364 7.20 1.48 25.13
N GLU A 365 8.39 1.20 25.69
CA GLU A 365 9.42 2.21 25.90
C GLU A 365 9.88 2.86 24.61
N ASN A 366 10.06 2.06 23.54
CA ASN A 366 10.53 2.58 22.25
C ASN A 366 9.42 3.23 21.43
N LEU A 367 8.15 2.78 21.53
CA LEU A 367 7.01 3.46 20.88
C LEU A 367 6.82 4.89 21.44
N ASN A 368 7.06 5.09 22.73
CA ASN A 368 6.98 6.41 23.35
C ASN A 368 8.11 7.37 22.89
N LEU A 369 9.20 6.83 22.36
CA LEU A 369 10.33 7.62 21.81
C LEU A 369 10.12 8.02 20.35
N ILE A 370 9.19 7.37 19.63
CA ILE A 370 8.84 7.79 18.28
C ILE A 370 8.11 9.13 18.41
N PRO A 371 8.65 10.23 17.83
CA PRO A 371 7.89 11.46 17.75
C PRO A 371 6.58 11.09 17.03
N SER A 372 5.45 11.22 17.71
CA SER A 372 4.15 11.11 17.04
C SER A 372 4.14 12.22 15.99
N VAL A 373 4.50 11.86 14.75
CA VAL A 373 4.21 12.69 13.60
C VAL A 373 2.69 12.70 13.57
N ASN A 374 2.13 13.76 14.14
CA ASN A 374 0.71 13.98 14.11
C ASN A 374 0.30 13.89 12.64
N SER A 375 -0.39 12.80 12.29
CA SER A 375 -1.02 12.54 11.00
C SER A 375 -2.12 13.57 10.64
N ASN A 376 -2.12 14.72 11.30
CA ASN A 376 -3.07 15.81 11.15
C ASN A 376 -2.61 16.90 10.16
N GLU A 377 -1.51 16.71 9.42
CA GLU A 377 -1.11 17.71 8.42
C GLU A 377 -1.60 17.43 6.98
N LEU A 378 -2.28 16.29 6.72
CA LEU A 378 -2.77 15.97 5.38
C LEU A 378 -4.31 15.88 5.25
N ASP A 379 -5.04 15.94 6.33
CA ASP A 379 -6.44 16.29 6.26
C ASP A 379 -6.54 17.82 6.20
N ALA A 380 -6.57 18.32 4.98
CA ALA A 380 -7.07 19.65 4.66
C ALA A 380 -8.59 19.67 4.94
N ASP A 381 -8.97 19.35 6.17
CA ASP A 381 -10.17 19.88 6.76
C ASP A 381 -9.87 21.36 7.04
N ASN A 382 -10.68 22.25 6.49
CA ASN A 382 -10.74 23.67 6.83
C ASN A 382 -11.05 23.81 8.33
N GLY A 383 -10.17 23.28 9.17
CA GLY A 383 -10.30 23.24 10.61
C GLY A 383 -10.30 24.65 11.15
N LYS A 384 -11.46 25.14 11.48
CA LYS A 384 -11.62 26.36 12.27
C LYS A 384 -10.69 26.25 13.47
N LEU A 385 -9.91 27.30 13.77
CA LEU A 385 -9.03 27.38 14.94
C LEU A 385 -9.71 26.83 16.20
N SER A 386 -11.02 27.02 16.32
CA SER A 386 -11.86 26.52 17.39
C SER A 386 -11.82 24.99 17.55
N SER A 387 -11.79 24.19 16.47
CA SER A 387 -11.77 22.74 16.58
C SER A 387 -10.41 22.20 17.01
N SER A 388 -9.31 22.86 16.63
CA SER A 388 -7.97 22.53 17.13
C SER A 388 -7.85 22.87 18.63
N VAL A 389 -8.34 24.03 19.04
CA VAL A 389 -8.34 24.45 20.45
C VAL A 389 -9.22 23.50 21.28
N GLU A 390 -10.40 23.12 20.79
CA GLU A 390 -11.30 22.16 21.46
C GLU A 390 -10.62 20.80 21.69
N LYS A 391 -9.91 20.25 20.69
CA LYS A 391 -9.15 19.00 20.84
C LYS A 391 -8.08 19.10 21.93
N HIS A 392 -7.33 20.20 21.97
CA HIS A 392 -6.31 20.42 22.99
C HIS A 392 -6.89 20.57 24.38
N ILE A 393 -7.98 21.32 24.53
CA ILE A 393 -8.67 21.48 25.81
C ILE A 393 -9.23 20.14 26.29
N LYS A 394 -9.86 19.36 25.41
CA LYS A 394 -10.40 18.04 25.74
C LYS A 394 -9.29 17.11 26.25
N ARG A 395 -8.16 17.04 25.54
CA ARG A 395 -7.00 16.27 25.96
C ARG A 395 -6.44 16.73 27.34
N TYR A 396 -6.48 18.04 27.60
CA TYR A 396 -6.06 18.57 28.90
C TYR A 396 -6.99 18.11 30.03
N PHE A 397 -8.31 18.02 29.80
CA PHE A 397 -9.26 17.45 30.75
C PHE A 397 -9.08 15.95 30.93
N ASP A 398 -8.86 15.21 29.84
CA ASP A 398 -8.65 13.75 29.87
C ASP A 398 -7.39 13.37 30.70
N LEU A 399 -6.35 14.20 30.70
CA LEU A 399 -5.15 14.00 31.51
C LEU A 399 -5.40 14.13 33.02
N HIS A 400 -6.48 14.79 33.45
CA HIS A 400 -6.83 14.93 34.87
C HIS A 400 -7.83 13.85 35.34
N GLY A 401 -8.28 12.95 34.43
CA GLY A 401 -9.21 11.86 34.74
C GLY A 401 -10.51 12.37 35.39
N ASP A 402 -10.91 11.75 36.51
CA ASP A 402 -12.14 12.12 37.23
C ASP A 402 -11.98 13.40 38.12
N SER A 403 -10.79 13.99 38.20
CA SER A 403 -10.55 15.22 38.97
C SER A 403 -10.61 16.46 38.08
N LEU A 404 -11.23 17.55 38.58
CA LEU A 404 -11.24 18.82 37.87
C LEU A 404 -9.84 19.45 37.82
N PRO A 405 -9.47 20.10 36.68
CA PRO A 405 -8.22 20.86 36.59
C PRO A 405 -8.14 21.96 37.66
N PRO A 406 -6.91 22.32 38.09
CA PRO A 406 -6.74 23.36 39.11
C PRO A 406 -7.31 24.71 38.63
N PRO A 407 -7.78 25.58 39.57
CA PRO A 407 -8.39 26.88 39.25
C PRO A 407 -7.41 27.78 38.47
N GLY A 408 -7.98 28.69 37.68
CA GLY A 408 -7.20 29.58 36.79
C GLY A 408 -6.98 29.03 35.36
N LEU A 409 -7.75 28.03 34.97
CA LEU A 409 -7.65 27.40 33.65
C LEU A 409 -7.78 28.40 32.49
N TYR A 410 -8.68 29.35 32.56
CA TYR A 410 -8.88 30.38 31.55
C TYR A 410 -7.60 31.13 31.21
N ASN A 411 -6.90 31.67 32.23
CA ASN A 411 -5.67 32.44 32.04
C ASN A 411 -4.51 31.58 31.53
N ARG A 412 -4.48 30.30 31.88
CA ARG A 412 -3.45 29.36 31.36
C ARG A 412 -3.64 29.09 29.87
N ILE A 413 -4.85 28.75 29.46
CA ILE A 413 -5.16 28.49 28.04
C ILE A 413 -5.02 29.75 27.21
N LEU A 414 -5.43 30.91 27.72
CA LEU A 414 -5.30 32.19 27.03
C LEU A 414 -3.82 32.50 26.75
N LYS A 415 -2.93 32.35 27.72
CA LYS A 415 -1.49 32.54 27.55
C LYS A 415 -0.87 31.60 26.48
N GLU A 416 -1.29 30.35 26.45
CA GLU A 416 -0.83 29.37 25.43
C GLU A 416 -1.22 29.80 23.99
N ILE A 417 -2.32 30.51 23.82
CA ILE A 417 -2.77 31.04 22.52
C ILE A 417 -2.13 32.40 22.21
N GLU A 418 -2.02 33.27 23.20
CA GLU A 418 -1.47 34.63 23.03
C GLU A 418 0.02 34.61 22.69
N LEU A 419 0.78 33.72 23.29
CA LEU A 419 2.24 33.63 23.05
C LEU A 419 2.58 33.41 21.57
N PRO A 420 2.10 32.35 20.89
CA PRO A 420 2.39 32.15 19.45
C PRO A 420 1.78 33.23 18.58
N LEU A 421 0.59 33.75 18.92
CA LEU A 421 -0.08 34.80 18.15
C LEU A 421 0.75 36.09 18.14
N ILE A 422 1.23 36.55 19.30
CA ILE A 422 2.05 37.74 19.42
C ILE A 422 3.43 37.53 18.81
N ALA A 423 4.06 36.39 19.02
CA ALA A 423 5.37 36.06 18.47
C ALA A 423 5.36 36.05 16.93
N LEU A 424 4.38 35.38 16.31
CA LEU A 424 4.22 35.34 14.84
C LEU A 424 3.92 36.74 14.28
N SER A 425 3.05 37.50 14.94
CA SER A 425 2.71 38.87 14.52
C SER A 425 3.90 39.83 14.61
N LEU A 426 4.74 39.70 15.63
CA LEU A 426 5.99 40.43 15.77
C LEU A 426 7.01 40.04 14.68
N SER A 427 7.11 38.75 14.38
CA SER A 427 7.95 38.24 13.29
C SER A 427 7.52 38.80 11.93
N ALA A 428 6.23 38.73 11.61
CA ALA A 428 5.66 39.24 10.38
C ALA A 428 5.88 40.76 10.21
N THR A 429 5.85 41.52 11.31
CA THR A 429 6.07 42.97 11.31
C THR A 429 7.52 43.38 11.55
N ARG A 430 8.46 42.40 11.54
CA ARG A 430 9.90 42.60 11.80
C ARG A 430 10.20 43.33 13.12
N GLY A 431 9.44 43.00 14.16
CA GLY A 431 9.60 43.56 15.51
C GLY A 431 9.03 44.99 15.68
N ASN A 432 8.22 45.47 14.72
CA ASN A 432 7.61 46.79 14.80
C ASN A 432 6.32 46.74 15.64
N GLN A 433 6.41 47.08 16.93
CA GLN A 433 5.32 47.02 17.89
C GLN A 433 4.09 47.90 17.53
N ILE A 434 4.26 48.97 16.76
CA ILE A 434 3.14 49.81 16.31
C ILE A 434 2.33 49.01 15.25
N LYS A 435 3.01 48.54 14.22
CA LYS A 435 2.36 47.74 13.17
C LYS A 435 1.78 46.43 13.75
N THR A 436 2.44 45.83 14.73
CA THR A 436 1.92 44.62 15.40
C THR A 436 0.66 44.93 16.19
N SER A 437 0.58 46.05 16.91
CA SER A 437 -0.60 46.43 17.65
C SER A 437 -1.79 46.75 16.71
N GLU A 438 -1.53 47.36 15.56
CA GLU A 438 -2.53 47.60 14.50
C GLU A 438 -3.00 46.26 13.88
N LEU A 439 -2.09 45.35 13.58
CA LEU A 439 -2.40 44.03 13.04
C LEU A 439 -3.27 43.20 14.01
N LEU A 440 -2.95 43.24 15.31
CA LEU A 440 -3.68 42.50 16.34
C LEU A 440 -4.95 43.20 16.81
N GLY A 441 -5.17 44.47 16.43
CA GLY A 441 -6.32 45.27 16.88
C GLY A 441 -6.31 45.60 18.38
N ILE A 442 -5.13 45.62 19.02
CA ILE A 442 -4.97 45.91 20.46
C ILE A 442 -4.18 47.20 20.69
N ASN A 443 -4.39 47.82 21.86
CA ASN A 443 -3.64 49.01 22.19
C ASN A 443 -2.14 48.69 22.36
N ARG A 444 -1.27 49.59 21.90
CA ARG A 444 0.18 49.44 21.99
C ARG A 444 0.68 49.20 23.43
N ASN A 445 0.02 49.82 24.42
CA ASN A 445 0.42 49.61 25.82
C ASN A 445 0.02 48.20 26.30
N THR A 446 -1.10 47.68 25.87
CA THR A 446 -1.52 46.29 26.10
C THR A 446 -0.51 45.33 25.47
N LEU A 447 -0.15 45.53 24.19
CA LEU A 447 0.85 44.69 23.52
C LEU A 447 2.19 44.69 24.26
N ARG A 448 2.64 45.86 24.77
CA ARG A 448 3.90 45.94 25.55
C ARG A 448 3.82 45.18 26.85
N LYS A 449 2.67 45.24 27.53
CA LYS A 449 2.44 44.49 28.76
C LYS A 449 2.49 42.99 28.48
N GLU A 450 1.78 42.52 27.48
CA GLU A 450 1.74 41.08 27.09
C GLU A 450 3.13 40.56 26.65
N ILE A 451 3.89 41.34 25.88
CA ILE A 451 5.27 41.02 25.50
C ILE A 451 6.16 40.80 26.74
N LYS A 452 5.95 41.62 27.78
CA LYS A 452 6.72 41.52 29.02
C LYS A 452 6.23 40.35 29.88
N ASP A 453 4.92 40.14 29.99
CA ASP A 453 4.29 39.12 30.84
C ASP A 453 4.46 37.70 30.23
N LEU A 454 4.76 37.60 28.95
CA LEU A 454 5.03 36.38 28.20
C LEU A 454 6.50 36.15 27.85
N ASP A 455 7.41 36.99 28.35
CA ASP A 455 8.89 36.97 28.15
C ASP A 455 9.28 36.83 26.63
N ILE A 456 8.55 37.51 25.75
CA ILE A 456 8.80 37.42 24.31
C ILE A 456 10.01 38.26 23.91
N VAL A 457 11.04 37.64 23.31
CA VAL A 457 12.25 38.32 22.85
C VAL A 457 11.99 39.03 21.53
N VAL A 458 12.00 40.35 21.50
CA VAL A 458 11.81 41.16 20.30
C VAL A 458 13.13 41.41 19.60
N THR A 459 13.45 40.64 18.58
CA THR A 459 14.62 40.85 17.71
C THR A 459 14.32 41.91 16.65
N ARG A 460 14.96 43.09 16.74
CA ARG A 460 14.92 44.10 15.63
C ARG A 460 15.97 43.74 14.62
N SER A 461 15.58 43.31 13.42
CA SER A 461 16.53 43.24 12.29
C SER A 461 16.93 44.65 11.88
N LYS A 462 18.23 45.02 12.03
CA LYS A 462 18.80 46.23 11.50
C LYS A 462 18.66 46.21 9.98
N LYS A 463 18.15 47.33 9.39
CA LYS A 463 18.23 47.60 7.97
C LYS A 463 19.73 47.58 7.58
N MET A 464 20.13 46.60 6.75
CA MET A 464 21.35 46.81 5.93
C MET A 464 21.01 47.88 4.90
N MET A 465 21.78 48.99 4.97
CA MET A 465 21.82 50.01 3.90
C MET A 465 22.48 49.42 2.66
#